data_02baa0a0cff0202a74899004bb775c01
#
_entry.id   02baa0a0cff0202a74899004bb775c01
#
_cell.length_a   1.000
_cell.length_b   1.000
_cell.length_c   1.000
_cell.angle_alpha   90.00
_cell.angle_beta   90.00
_cell.angle_gamma   90.00
#
_symmetry.space_group_name_H-M   'P 1'
#
loop_
_entity.id
_entity.type
_entity.pdbx_description
1 polymer ?
#
loop_
_entity_poly.entity_id
_entity_poly.type
_entity_poly.pdbx_seq_one_letter_code
_entity_poly.pdbx_strand_id
1 'polypeptide(L)'
;EYKKYNYYDFQGSTWAPHLIHKDIWNDVGGFSEEFYPGTGSDPDLNMKLWNLGVRIFKGINNFKVYHFGSIVTRKYKGDPKIKTESGSRGGKIFLLKWGISINFFKK
;
A
#
# COMPACT_ATOMS: atom_id res chain seq x y z
N GLU A 1 4.51 5.48 17.69
CA GLU A 1 4.30 6.76 17.03
C GLU A 1 2.89 6.78 16.41
N TYR A 2 2.08 7.69 16.89
CA TYR A 2 0.72 7.88 16.37
C TYR A 2 0.77 8.78 15.14
N LYS A 3 0.50 8.23 13.97
CA LYS A 3 0.33 9.02 12.74
C LYS A 3 -1.14 9.18 12.43
N LYS A 4 -1.60 10.42 12.42
CA LYS A 4 -2.94 10.75 11.93
C LYS A 4 -2.87 10.89 10.42
N TYR A 5 -3.53 9.98 9.71
CA TYR A 5 -3.70 10.10 8.28
C TYR A 5 -5.03 10.78 7.98
N ASN A 6 -4.98 11.87 7.23
CA ASN A 6 -6.17 12.49 6.67
C ASN A 6 -6.39 11.91 5.28
N TYR A 7 -7.44 11.11 5.15
CA TYR A 7 -7.86 10.55 3.87
C TYR A 7 -8.91 11.48 3.25
N TYR A 8 -8.68 11.82 2.01
CA TYR A 8 -9.63 12.60 1.21
C TYR A 8 -10.32 11.66 0.24
N ASP A 9 -11.63 11.71 0.19
CA ASP A 9 -12.48 10.76 -0.56
C ASP A 9 -12.18 10.70 -2.06
N PHE A 10 -11.54 11.69 -2.61
CA PHE A 10 -11.24 11.80 -4.04
C PHE A 10 -9.78 11.53 -4.42
N GLN A 11 -8.94 11.17 -3.50
CA GLN A 11 -7.51 10.95 -3.78
C GLN A 11 -7.20 9.60 -4.43
N GLY A 12 -8.16 8.69 -4.43
CA GLY A 12 -7.97 7.36 -5.01
C GLY A 12 -6.88 6.54 -4.36
N SER A 13 -6.62 6.77 -3.09
CA SER A 13 -5.59 6.04 -2.36
C SER A 13 -5.97 5.77 -0.91
N THR A 14 -5.61 4.60 -0.44
CA THR A 14 -5.72 4.21 0.96
C THR A 14 -4.42 3.60 1.43
N TRP A 15 -4.25 3.57 2.74
CA TRP A 15 -3.10 2.92 3.40
C TRP A 15 -3.61 1.92 4.42
N ALA A 16 -2.80 0.93 4.72
CA ALA A 16 -3.15 -0.06 5.74
C ALA A 16 -3.51 0.62 7.09
N PRO A 17 -4.54 0.10 7.80
CA PRO A 17 -5.36 -1.03 7.43
C PRO A 17 -6.45 -0.66 6.41
N HIS A 18 -6.80 -1.64 5.57
CA HIS A 18 -7.84 -1.50 4.56
C HIS A 18 -9.12 -2.21 5.00
N LEU A 19 -10.26 -1.64 4.63
CA LEU A 19 -11.55 -2.31 4.66
C LEU A 19 -12.08 -2.38 3.23
N ILE A 20 -12.20 -3.58 2.70
CA ILE A 20 -12.56 -3.84 1.30
C ILE A 20 -13.63 -4.92 1.26
N HIS A 21 -14.64 -4.76 0.40
CA HIS A 21 -15.62 -5.80 0.17
C HIS A 21 -14.94 -7.06 -0.40
N LYS A 22 -15.35 -8.24 0.10
CA LYS A 22 -14.73 -9.51 -0.26
C LYS A 22 -14.70 -9.78 -1.77
N ASP A 23 -15.78 -9.46 -2.47
CA ASP A 23 -15.87 -9.70 -3.90
C ASP A 23 -14.89 -8.80 -4.67
N ILE A 24 -14.76 -7.54 -4.28
CA ILE A 24 -13.77 -6.61 -4.86
C ILE A 24 -12.36 -7.11 -4.61
N TRP A 25 -12.08 -7.57 -3.39
CA TRP A 25 -10.78 -8.17 -3.05
C TRP A 25 -10.44 -9.37 -3.94
N ASN A 26 -11.41 -10.24 -4.16
CA ASN A 26 -11.23 -11.41 -5.03
C ASN A 26 -11.03 -11.00 -6.50
N ASP A 27 -11.79 -10.02 -6.98
CA ASP A 27 -11.71 -9.54 -8.36
C ASP A 27 -10.34 -8.92 -8.67
N VAL A 28 -9.72 -8.21 -7.73
CA VAL A 28 -8.38 -7.65 -7.92
C VAL A 28 -7.26 -8.65 -7.61
N GLY A 29 -7.58 -9.79 -7.02
CA GLY A 29 -6.60 -10.82 -6.66
C GLY A 29 -5.76 -10.50 -5.42
N GLY A 30 -6.26 -9.65 -4.52
CA GLY A 30 -5.57 -9.29 -3.28
C GLY A 30 -4.27 -8.51 -3.50
N PHE A 31 -3.32 -8.66 -2.58
CA PHE A 31 -1.97 -8.09 -2.74
C PHE A 31 -1.15 -8.88 -3.75
N SER A 32 -0.33 -8.17 -4.50
CA SER A 32 0.55 -8.78 -5.50
C SER A 32 1.86 -9.26 -4.86
N GLU A 33 2.20 -10.52 -5.06
CA GLU A 33 3.36 -11.18 -4.40
C GLU A 33 4.71 -10.60 -4.81
N GLU A 34 4.80 -10.01 -6.00
CA GLU A 34 6.04 -9.38 -6.48
C GLU A 34 6.53 -8.25 -5.59
N PHE A 35 5.66 -7.67 -4.77
CA PHE A 35 6.01 -6.62 -3.80
C PHE A 35 6.45 -7.16 -2.44
N TYR A 36 6.63 -8.47 -2.30
CA TYR A 36 7.16 -9.02 -1.05
C TYR A 36 8.50 -8.34 -0.69
N PRO A 37 8.73 -7.93 0.55
CA PRO A 37 7.93 -8.10 1.77
C PRO A 37 6.93 -6.98 2.06
N GLY A 38 6.58 -6.10 1.12
CA GLY A 38 5.47 -5.19 1.29
C GLY A 38 5.60 -3.81 0.66
N THR A 39 6.82 -3.30 0.43
CA THR A 39 7.00 -1.96 -0.15
C THR A 39 6.41 -1.90 -1.56
N GLY A 40 5.45 -1.02 -1.76
CA GLY A 40 4.75 -0.85 -3.04
C GLY A 40 3.42 -1.60 -3.13
N SER A 41 3.10 -2.49 -2.18
CA SER A 41 1.86 -3.28 -2.20
C SER A 41 0.60 -2.43 -2.01
N ASP A 42 0.62 -1.43 -1.13
CA ASP A 42 -0.54 -0.55 -0.93
C ASP A 42 -0.87 0.28 -2.18
N PRO A 43 0.07 1.01 -2.78
CA PRO A 43 -0.21 1.73 -4.02
C PRO A 43 -0.54 0.80 -5.20
N ASP A 44 0.04 -0.40 -5.27
CA ASP A 44 -0.34 -1.40 -6.28
C ASP A 44 -1.81 -1.82 -6.12
N LEU A 45 -2.25 -2.10 -4.90
CA LEU A 45 -3.66 -2.40 -4.63
C LEU A 45 -4.57 -1.24 -5.05
N ASN A 46 -4.18 0.00 -4.73
CA ASN A 46 -4.94 1.18 -5.16
C ASN A 46 -5.06 1.29 -6.68
N MET A 47 -3.99 1.00 -7.42
CA MET A 47 -4.01 0.97 -8.88
C MET A 47 -4.93 -0.12 -9.44
N LYS A 48 -4.91 -1.31 -8.85
CA LYS A 48 -5.80 -2.41 -9.22
C LYS A 48 -7.27 -2.07 -8.98
N LEU A 49 -7.57 -1.48 -7.82
CA LEU A 49 -8.91 -1.00 -7.49
C LEU A 49 -9.39 0.08 -8.47
N TRP A 50 -8.52 1.03 -8.80
CA TRP A 50 -8.82 2.06 -9.79
C TRP A 50 -9.14 1.46 -11.16
N ASN A 51 -8.35 0.51 -11.63
CA ASN A 51 -8.59 -0.18 -12.90
C ASN A 51 -9.89 -0.99 -12.91
N LEU A 52 -10.30 -1.53 -11.75
CA LEU A 52 -11.59 -2.22 -11.60
C LEU A 52 -12.78 -1.25 -11.64
N GLY A 53 -12.55 0.05 -11.51
CA GLY A 53 -13.60 1.07 -11.52
C GLY A 53 -13.93 1.67 -10.15
N VAL A 54 -13.21 1.29 -9.10
CA VAL A 54 -13.37 1.88 -7.76
C VAL A 54 -12.87 3.32 -7.77
N ARG A 55 -13.72 4.25 -7.32
CA ARG A 55 -13.44 5.70 -7.31
C ARG A 55 -13.59 6.33 -5.93
N ILE A 56 -14.20 5.63 -5.00
CA ILE A 56 -14.44 6.13 -3.64
C ILE A 56 -13.52 5.40 -2.68
N PHE A 57 -12.62 6.14 -2.07
CA PHE A 57 -11.65 5.68 -1.08
C PHE A 57 -11.87 6.52 0.18
N LYS A 58 -12.64 5.99 1.10
CA LYS A 58 -13.15 6.76 2.24
C LYS A 58 -12.36 6.49 3.51
N GLY A 59 -11.93 7.53 4.17
CA GLY A 59 -11.36 7.45 5.52
C GLY A 59 -12.44 7.26 6.58
N ILE A 60 -12.21 6.40 7.56
CA ILE A 60 -13.10 6.17 8.69
C ILE A 60 -12.56 6.91 9.91
N ASN A 61 -13.05 8.11 10.16
CA ASN A 61 -12.52 9.01 11.19
C ASN A 61 -12.68 8.48 12.63
N ASN A 62 -13.71 7.66 12.87
CA ASN A 62 -14.02 7.14 14.20
C ASN A 62 -13.25 5.86 14.52
N PHE A 63 -12.50 5.33 13.58
CA PHE A 63 -11.72 4.11 13.75
C PHE A 63 -10.23 4.45 13.81
N LYS A 64 -9.61 4.13 14.94
CA LYS A 64 -8.19 4.44 15.17
C LYS A 64 -7.41 3.16 15.36
N VAL A 65 -6.26 3.07 14.69
CA VAL A 65 -5.30 1.98 14.85
C VAL A 65 -3.89 2.54 15.05
N TYR A 66 -3.07 1.79 15.77
CA TYR A 66 -1.65 2.11 15.89
C TYR A 66 -0.87 1.45 14.78
N HIS A 67 -0.12 2.24 14.03
CA HIS A 67 0.76 1.75 12.97
C HIS A 67 2.23 1.89 13.42
N PHE A 68 2.89 0.76 13.64
CA PHE A 68 4.26 0.71 14.18
C PHE A 68 5.36 0.92 13.11
N GLY A 69 5.03 1.37 11.92
CA GLY A 69 6.00 1.77 10.91
C GLY A 69 6.94 0.66 10.45
N SER A 70 6.41 -0.45 9.97
CA SER A 70 7.19 -1.56 9.42
C SER A 70 8.10 -2.29 10.42
N ILE A 71 7.79 -2.25 11.72
CA ILE A 71 8.58 -2.91 12.76
C ILE A 71 8.73 -4.41 12.48
N VAL A 72 7.65 -5.09 12.11
CA VAL A 72 7.68 -6.53 11.80
C VAL A 72 8.61 -6.78 10.62
N THR A 73 8.45 -6.02 9.54
CA THR A 73 9.30 -6.13 8.36
C THR A 73 10.77 -5.84 8.66
N ARG A 74 11.05 -4.87 9.55
CA ARG A 74 12.41 -4.56 9.98
C ARG A 74 13.03 -5.61 10.89
N LYS A 75 12.24 -6.21 11.79
CA LYS A 75 12.70 -7.26 12.71
C LYS A 75 12.89 -8.61 12.02
N TYR A 76 12.04 -8.94 11.07
CA TYR A 76 12.11 -10.19 10.31
C TYR A 76 13.36 -10.29 9.44
N LYS A 77 14.02 -9.18 9.19
CA LYS A 77 15.20 -9.09 8.35
C LYS A 77 16.46 -9.08 9.21
N GLY A 78 17.02 -10.24 9.42
CA GLY A 78 18.37 -10.38 9.98
C GLY A 78 19.48 -9.85 9.06
N ASP A 79 19.16 -9.50 7.80
CA ASP A 79 20.13 -9.02 6.82
C ASP A 79 19.88 -7.55 6.45
N PRO A 80 20.83 -6.63 6.76
CA PRO A 80 20.74 -5.21 6.39
C PRO A 80 20.62 -4.96 4.88
N LYS A 81 21.17 -5.85 4.04
CA LYS A 81 21.08 -5.74 2.57
C LYS A 81 19.64 -5.89 2.08
N ILE A 82 18.89 -6.84 2.62
CA ILE A 82 17.49 -7.08 2.26
C ILE A 82 16.63 -5.85 2.57
N LYS A 83 16.95 -5.12 3.63
CA LYS A 83 16.21 -3.92 4.04
C LYS A 83 16.35 -2.77 3.03
N THR A 84 17.54 -2.56 2.50
CA THR A 84 17.83 -1.49 1.54
C THR A 84 17.32 -1.86 0.14
N GLU A 85 17.51 -3.10 -0.25
CA GLU A 85 17.09 -3.62 -1.56
C GLU A 85 15.57 -3.70 -1.70
N SER A 86 14.84 -4.07 -0.63
CA SER A 86 13.38 -4.21 -0.72
C SER A 86 12.66 -2.87 -0.92
N GLY A 87 13.15 -1.78 -0.33
CA GLY A 87 12.60 -0.44 -0.52
C GLY A 87 12.77 0.05 -1.97
N SER A 88 13.98 -0.07 -2.51
CA SER A 88 14.27 0.30 -3.90
C SER A 88 13.66 -0.66 -4.91
N ARG A 89 13.63 -1.97 -4.59
CA ARG A 89 13.03 -3.01 -5.42
C ARG A 89 11.53 -2.78 -5.61
N GLY A 90 10.78 -2.55 -4.54
CA GLY A 90 9.33 -2.29 -4.61
C GLY A 90 9.00 -1.07 -5.47
N GLY A 91 9.75 0.02 -5.32
CA GLY A 91 9.58 1.22 -6.15
C GLY A 91 9.88 0.99 -7.62
N LYS A 92 10.92 0.22 -7.94
CA LYS A 92 11.25 -0.16 -9.32
C LYS A 92 10.18 -1.05 -9.95
N ILE A 93 9.72 -2.07 -9.24
CA ILE A 93 8.65 -2.96 -9.70
C ILE A 93 7.38 -2.16 -9.97
N PHE A 94 7.02 -1.25 -9.07
CA PHE A 94 5.85 -0.40 -9.22
C PHE A 94 5.95 0.48 -10.49
N LEU A 95 7.10 1.12 -10.69
CA LEU A 95 7.34 1.95 -11.89
C LEU A 95 7.24 1.13 -13.19
N LEU A 96 7.83 -0.06 -13.22
CA LEU A 96 7.77 -0.94 -14.38
C LEU A 96 6.35 -1.46 -14.66
N LYS A 97 5.60 -1.75 -13.61
CA LYS A 97 4.24 -2.28 -13.74
C LYS A 97 3.22 -1.23 -14.16
N TRP A 98 3.31 -0.03 -13.60
CA TRP A 98 2.28 1.00 -13.73
C TRP A 98 2.71 2.24 -14.54
N GLY A 99 3.98 2.38 -14.85
CA GLY A 99 4.50 3.52 -15.61
C GLY A 99 4.53 4.85 -14.86
N ILE A 100 4.25 4.84 -13.56
CA ILE A 100 4.29 6.01 -12.68
C ILE A 100 5.13 5.73 -11.43
N SER A 101 5.70 6.78 -10.85
CA SER A 101 6.47 6.63 -9.62
C SER A 101 5.55 6.38 -8.42
N ILE A 102 5.99 5.52 -7.50
CA ILE A 102 5.34 5.32 -6.20
C ILE A 102 5.20 6.62 -5.41
N ASN A 103 6.05 7.61 -5.68
CA ASN A 103 5.99 8.93 -5.04
C ASN A 103 4.73 9.72 -5.39
N PHE A 104 4.03 9.35 -6.46
CA PHE A 104 2.72 9.91 -6.79
C PHE A 104 1.71 9.81 -5.62
N PHE A 105 1.81 8.76 -4.82
CA PHE A 105 0.92 8.52 -3.68
C PHE A 105 1.44 9.11 -2.36
N LYS A 106 2.64 9.69 -2.38
CA LYS A 106 3.21 10.32 -1.18
C LYS A 106 2.84 11.80 -1.19
N LYS A 107 2.14 12.20 -0.19
CA LYS A 107 1.90 13.61 0.09
C LYS A 107 2.47 14.03 1.42
#